data_a19efa8223ff0630d8d22ec994fbdf0e
#
_entry.id   a19efa8223ff0630d8d22ec994fbdf0e
#
_cell.length_a   1.000
_cell.length_b   1.000
_cell.length_c   1.000
_cell.angle_alpha   90.00
_cell.angle_beta   90.00
_cell.angle_gamma   90.00
#
_symmetry.space_group_name_H-M   'P 1'
#
loop_
_entity.id
_entity.type
_entity.pdbx_description
1 polymer ?
#
loop_
_entity_poly.entity_id
_entity_poly.type
_entity_poly.pdbx_seq_one_letter_code
_entity_poly.pdbx_strand_id
1 'polypeptide(L)'
;SISNYLATGLEKGKTFTVGFGGEDNWYSEISHAEELKKSYPLKCYSKIIRKDDFWHAVPQVAYYLDEPSGDASAIALYFVAREASRHVKVVWSGEGADEFFGGYNIYREPDALKWMDWIPTGGRRKIASLAEKMPDMKGRDYLVRAGIPVEERYIGNAHIFSTKEIRELLKHNKD
;
A
#
# COMPACT_ATOMS: atom_id res chain seq x y z
N SER A 1 -5.70 14.48 -13.39
CA SER A 1 -4.90 14.38 -12.17
C SER A 1 -5.01 15.63 -11.32
N ILE A 2 -4.73 15.55 -10.03
CA ILE A 2 -4.67 16.69 -9.11
C ILE A 2 -3.70 17.75 -9.64
N SER A 3 -2.55 17.33 -10.15
CA SER A 3 -1.53 18.22 -10.73
C SER A 3 -2.06 19.03 -11.90
N ASN A 4 -2.90 18.43 -12.75
CA ASN A 4 -3.54 19.14 -13.88
C ASN A 4 -4.52 20.20 -13.38
N TYR A 5 -5.35 19.86 -12.38
CA TYR A 5 -6.29 20.80 -11.79
C TYR A 5 -5.57 21.99 -11.10
N LEU A 6 -4.51 21.72 -10.35
CA LEU A 6 -3.69 22.74 -9.72
C LEU A 6 -3.00 23.66 -10.75
N ALA A 7 -2.51 23.09 -11.85
CA ALA A 7 -1.83 23.84 -12.90
C ALA A 7 -2.79 24.75 -13.70
N THR A 8 -4.07 24.37 -13.83
CA THR A 8 -5.08 25.16 -14.54
C THR A 8 -5.75 26.24 -13.68
N GLY A 9 -5.73 26.07 -12.33
CA GLY A 9 -6.42 26.95 -11.41
C GLY A 9 -5.55 27.87 -10.53
N LEU A 10 -4.25 27.57 -10.41
CA LEU A 10 -3.35 28.26 -9.49
C LEU A 10 -2.03 28.60 -10.19
N GLU A 11 -1.72 29.88 -10.33
CA GLU A 11 -0.46 30.36 -10.95
C GLU A 11 0.82 29.87 -10.24
N LYS A 12 0.75 29.27 -9.06
CA LYS A 12 1.91 28.83 -8.24
C LYS A 12 1.60 27.59 -7.41
N GLY A 13 1.15 26.51 -8.05
CA GLY A 13 0.96 25.23 -7.36
C GLY A 13 2.29 24.70 -6.76
N LYS A 14 2.23 24.12 -5.55
CA LYS A 14 3.36 23.47 -4.89
C LYS A 14 3.09 21.98 -4.80
N THR A 15 4.11 21.17 -5.06
CA THR A 15 4.05 19.72 -4.87
C THR A 15 5.13 19.28 -3.89
N PHE A 16 4.81 18.26 -3.11
CA PHE A 16 5.69 17.69 -2.10
C PHE A 16 5.82 16.21 -2.33
N THR A 17 7.04 15.72 -2.41
CA THR A 17 7.34 14.31 -2.68
C THR A 17 8.49 13.86 -1.80
N VAL A 18 8.43 12.63 -1.32
CA VAL A 18 9.54 11.98 -0.63
C VAL A 18 9.97 10.74 -1.40
N GLY A 19 11.23 10.38 -1.27
CA GLY A 19 11.77 9.13 -1.79
C GLY A 19 12.75 8.55 -0.78
N PHE A 20 12.96 7.24 -0.87
CA PHE A 20 13.96 6.58 -0.04
C PHE A 20 15.31 6.58 -0.75
N GLY A 21 16.38 6.96 -0.02
CA GLY A 21 17.76 6.90 -0.53
C GLY A 21 18.34 5.50 -0.34
N GLY A 22 18.89 4.93 -1.41
CA GLY A 22 19.57 3.63 -1.42
C GLY A 22 20.15 3.37 -2.82
N GLU A 23 20.99 2.33 -2.94
CA GLU A 23 21.57 1.94 -4.24
C GLU A 23 20.50 1.44 -5.22
N ASP A 24 19.36 0.95 -4.71
CA ASP A 24 18.20 0.50 -5.49
C ASP A 24 17.11 1.56 -5.49
N ASN A 25 17.17 2.48 -6.45
CA ASN A 25 16.18 3.58 -6.64
C ASN A 25 14.80 3.12 -7.16
N TRP A 26 14.44 1.84 -7.04
CA TRP A 26 13.22 1.24 -7.60
C TRP A 26 11.92 1.81 -7.03
N TYR A 27 11.97 2.37 -5.81
CA TYR A 27 10.80 2.91 -5.10
C TYR A 27 10.80 4.43 -5.00
N SER A 28 11.61 5.12 -5.82
CA SER A 28 11.65 6.59 -5.77
C SER A 28 10.66 7.20 -6.73
N GLU A 29 9.58 7.79 -6.19
CA GLU A 29 8.62 8.58 -6.97
C GLU A 29 9.16 9.96 -7.36
N ILE A 30 10.37 10.31 -6.94
CA ILE A 30 10.98 11.62 -7.23
C ILE A 30 11.16 11.84 -8.73
N SER A 31 11.54 10.80 -9.48
CA SER A 31 11.69 10.89 -10.94
C SER A 31 10.37 11.22 -11.64
N HIS A 32 9.26 10.64 -11.19
CA HIS A 32 7.93 10.95 -11.71
C HIS A 32 7.49 12.37 -11.35
N ALA A 33 7.83 12.83 -10.14
CA ALA A 33 7.57 14.20 -9.73
C ALA A 33 8.36 15.22 -10.56
N GLU A 34 9.59 14.89 -10.96
CA GLU A 34 10.40 15.73 -11.87
C GLU A 34 9.86 15.77 -13.29
N GLU A 35 9.26 14.69 -13.79
CA GLU A 35 8.56 14.69 -15.08
C GLU A 35 7.34 15.61 -15.06
N LEU A 36 6.57 15.61 -13.97
CA LEU A 36 5.45 16.55 -13.80
C LEU A 36 5.90 18.01 -13.84
N LYS A 37 7.07 18.33 -13.29
CA LYS A 37 7.66 19.66 -13.34
C LYS A 37 7.94 20.14 -14.77
N LYS A 38 8.25 19.23 -15.69
CA LYS A 38 8.45 19.57 -17.10
C LYS A 38 7.15 19.93 -17.81
N SER A 39 6.04 19.34 -17.37
CA SER A 39 4.72 19.49 -18.01
C SER A 39 3.88 20.62 -17.40
N TYR A 40 4.18 21.01 -16.16
CA TYR A 40 3.37 22.00 -15.42
C TYR A 40 4.26 22.99 -14.68
N PRO A 41 3.89 24.28 -14.57
CA PRO A 41 4.63 25.33 -13.86
C PRO A 41 4.48 25.17 -12.33
N LEU A 42 4.85 24.01 -11.79
CA LEU A 42 4.74 23.67 -10.37
C LEU A 42 6.07 23.85 -9.67
N LYS A 43 6.04 24.34 -8.42
CA LYS A 43 7.16 24.36 -7.54
C LYS A 43 7.25 23.06 -6.78
N CYS A 44 8.18 22.19 -7.17
CA CYS A 44 8.36 20.87 -6.58
C CYS A 44 9.35 20.91 -5.41
N TYR A 45 8.98 20.35 -4.29
CA TYR A 45 9.81 20.12 -3.12
C TYR A 45 9.95 18.60 -2.94
N SER A 46 11.20 18.13 -2.94
CA SER A 46 11.49 16.71 -2.74
C SER A 46 12.45 16.51 -1.56
N LYS A 47 12.22 15.48 -0.77
CA LYS A 47 13.08 15.07 0.34
C LYS A 47 13.45 13.60 0.17
N ILE A 48 14.76 13.32 0.20
CA ILE A 48 15.24 11.95 0.29
C ILE A 48 15.33 11.56 1.76
N ILE A 49 14.65 10.48 2.11
CA ILE A 49 14.69 9.87 3.44
C ILE A 49 15.84 8.86 3.45
N ARG A 50 16.85 9.10 4.26
CA ARG A 50 17.95 8.17 4.47
C ARG A 50 17.59 7.17 5.57
N LYS A 51 18.34 6.06 5.65
CA LYS A 51 18.14 5.04 6.67
C LYS A 51 18.10 5.61 8.08
N ASP A 52 19.02 6.52 8.38
CA ASP A 52 19.09 7.15 9.71
C ASP A 52 17.90 8.10 9.96
N ASP A 53 17.50 8.87 8.95
CA ASP A 53 16.29 9.72 9.03
C ASP A 53 15.06 8.85 9.38
N PHE A 54 14.92 7.69 8.73
CA PHE A 54 13.84 6.75 8.96
C PHE A 54 13.79 6.28 10.42
N TRP A 55 14.88 5.71 10.92
CA TRP A 55 14.93 5.18 12.28
C TRP A 55 14.77 6.24 13.36
N HIS A 56 15.28 7.43 13.15
CA HIS A 56 15.07 8.55 14.07
C HIS A 56 13.62 9.04 14.09
N ALA A 57 12.88 8.88 13.00
CA ALA A 57 11.49 9.28 12.93
C ALA A 57 10.52 8.26 13.57
N VAL A 58 10.88 6.97 13.65
CA VAL A 58 9.99 5.90 14.16
C VAL A 58 9.35 6.22 15.51
N PRO A 59 10.08 6.62 16.57
CA PRO A 59 9.47 6.90 17.86
C PRO A 59 8.49 8.07 17.80
N GLN A 60 8.79 9.07 16.98
CA GLN A 60 7.99 10.26 16.82
C GLN A 60 6.70 9.97 16.05
N VAL A 61 6.81 9.17 14.99
CA VAL A 61 5.64 8.74 14.21
C VAL A 61 4.74 7.85 15.06
N ALA A 62 5.29 6.89 15.80
CA ALA A 62 4.53 6.05 16.73
C ALA A 62 3.77 6.88 17.78
N TYR A 63 4.39 7.93 18.29
CA TYR A 63 3.74 8.85 19.23
C TYR A 63 2.55 9.59 18.59
N TYR A 64 2.68 10.09 17.37
CA TYR A 64 1.61 10.81 16.69
C TYR A 64 0.48 9.94 16.15
N LEU A 65 0.73 8.64 15.94
CA LEU A 65 -0.30 7.71 15.49
C LEU A 65 -1.23 7.26 16.61
N ASP A 66 -0.84 7.45 17.89
CA ASP A 66 -1.53 6.97 19.09
C ASP A 66 -1.73 5.44 19.15
N GLU A 67 -1.70 4.76 18.01
CA GLU A 67 -1.82 3.32 17.86
C GLU A 67 -0.56 2.72 17.24
N PRO A 68 -0.10 1.52 17.69
CA PRO A 68 1.01 0.86 17.04
C PRO A 68 0.63 0.42 15.64
N SER A 69 1.31 0.97 14.64
CA SER A 69 1.15 0.57 13.25
C SER A 69 2.48 0.04 12.70
N GLY A 70 2.42 -1.11 12.02
CA GLY A 70 3.55 -1.69 11.29
C GLY A 70 3.70 -1.14 9.86
N ASP A 71 2.89 -0.17 9.46
CA ASP A 71 2.92 0.38 8.11
C ASP A 71 4.06 1.41 7.95
N ALA A 72 5.07 1.05 7.17
CA ALA A 72 6.20 1.91 6.86
C ALA A 72 5.80 3.17 6.06
N SER A 73 4.64 3.19 5.40
CA SER A 73 4.13 4.34 4.65
C SER A 73 3.85 5.52 5.57
N ALA A 74 3.50 5.28 6.83
CA ALA A 74 3.30 6.32 7.83
C ALA A 74 4.54 7.22 8.03
N ILE A 75 5.74 6.65 7.92
CA ILE A 75 7.00 7.40 8.02
C ILE A 75 7.20 8.29 6.79
N ALA A 76 6.92 7.77 5.59
CA ALA A 76 6.97 8.57 4.38
C ALA A 76 5.98 9.75 4.46
N LEU A 77 4.76 9.48 4.89
CA LEU A 77 3.71 10.48 5.08
C LEU A 77 4.14 11.56 6.09
N TYR A 78 4.76 11.16 7.21
CA TYR A 78 5.32 12.12 8.18
C TYR A 78 6.31 13.08 7.54
N PHE A 79 7.24 12.60 6.73
CA PHE A 79 8.24 13.46 6.08
C PHE A 79 7.62 14.35 5.02
N VAL A 80 6.65 13.88 4.24
CA VAL A 80 5.89 14.71 3.30
C VAL A 80 5.13 15.81 4.03
N ALA A 81 4.39 15.46 5.07
CA ALA A 81 3.62 16.41 5.86
C ALA A 81 4.52 17.45 6.54
N ARG A 82 5.65 17.02 7.10
CA ARG A 82 6.65 17.90 7.72
C ARG A 82 7.25 18.88 6.73
N GLU A 83 7.53 18.44 5.49
CA GLU A 83 8.03 19.34 4.45
C GLU A 83 6.94 20.31 3.98
N ALA A 84 5.74 19.80 3.75
CA ALA A 84 4.60 20.61 3.30
C ALA A 84 4.23 21.71 4.31
N SER A 85 4.23 21.38 5.62
CA SER A 85 3.84 22.31 6.70
C SER A 85 4.69 23.59 6.76
N ARG A 86 5.90 23.54 6.21
CA ARG A 86 6.79 24.73 6.13
C ARG A 86 6.35 25.73 5.04
N HIS A 87 5.49 25.29 4.13
CA HIS A 87 5.18 26.05 2.92
C HIS A 87 3.69 26.32 2.72
N VAL A 88 2.82 25.47 3.29
CA VAL A 88 1.37 25.54 3.12
C VAL A 88 0.64 25.07 4.36
N LYS A 89 -0.63 25.50 4.51
CA LYS A 89 -1.50 25.07 5.62
C LYS A 89 -2.41 23.91 5.23
N VAL A 90 -2.67 23.72 3.96
CA VAL A 90 -3.55 22.69 3.42
C VAL A 90 -2.85 22.02 2.25
N VAL A 91 -2.94 20.70 2.19
CA VAL A 91 -2.46 19.87 1.07
C VAL A 91 -3.58 18.98 0.58
N TRP A 92 -3.54 18.65 -0.70
CA TRP A 92 -4.35 17.60 -1.31
C TRP A 92 -3.46 16.41 -1.61
N SER A 93 -3.97 15.24 -1.33
CA SER A 93 -3.29 13.97 -1.53
C SER A 93 -3.97 13.16 -2.64
N GLY A 94 -3.22 12.29 -3.30
CA GLY A 94 -3.73 11.28 -4.22
C GLY A 94 -4.16 10.00 -3.53
N GLU A 95 -4.22 9.99 -2.21
CA GLU A 95 -4.63 8.83 -1.38
C GLU A 95 -6.01 8.33 -1.82
N GLY A 96 -6.18 7.01 -1.84
CA GLY A 96 -7.42 6.37 -2.32
C GLY A 96 -7.49 6.19 -3.84
N ALA A 97 -6.50 6.64 -4.60
CA ALA A 97 -6.51 6.47 -6.06
C ALA A 97 -6.49 5.00 -6.48
N ASP A 98 -5.74 4.16 -5.77
CA ASP A 98 -5.66 2.72 -6.05
C ASP A 98 -6.98 2.02 -5.76
N GLU A 99 -7.71 2.43 -4.74
CA GLU A 99 -9.04 1.95 -4.41
C GLU A 99 -10.08 2.34 -5.47
N PHE A 100 -10.06 3.60 -5.90
CA PHE A 100 -11.02 4.11 -6.88
C PHE A 100 -10.74 3.65 -8.30
N PHE A 101 -9.49 3.47 -8.67
CA PHE A 101 -9.09 3.14 -10.05
C PHE A 101 -8.52 1.72 -10.21
N GLY A 102 -8.58 0.88 -9.16
CA GLY A 102 -8.15 -0.50 -9.21
C GLY A 102 -6.64 -0.66 -9.41
N GLY A 103 -5.83 0.18 -8.77
CA GLY A 103 -4.37 0.18 -8.92
C GLY A 103 -3.68 -1.02 -8.29
N TYR A 104 -4.27 -1.64 -7.26
CA TYR A 104 -3.67 -2.79 -6.59
C TYR A 104 -3.74 -4.07 -7.43
N ASN A 105 -2.67 -4.83 -7.45
CA ASN A 105 -2.61 -6.12 -8.16
C ASN A 105 -3.65 -7.15 -7.66
N ILE A 106 -4.09 -7.04 -6.40
CA ILE A 106 -5.11 -7.92 -5.83
C ILE A 106 -6.45 -7.83 -6.56
N TYR A 107 -6.76 -6.69 -7.18
CA TYR A 107 -7.99 -6.53 -7.97
C TYR A 107 -8.00 -7.34 -9.26
N ARG A 108 -6.83 -7.80 -9.73
CA ARG A 108 -6.68 -8.68 -10.90
C ARG A 108 -6.77 -10.15 -10.54
N GLU A 109 -6.80 -10.48 -9.25
CA GLU A 109 -6.82 -11.87 -8.80
C GLU A 109 -8.04 -12.65 -9.30
N PRO A 110 -9.28 -12.11 -9.33
CA PRO A 110 -10.43 -12.82 -9.89
C PRO A 110 -10.19 -13.25 -11.34
N ASP A 111 -9.58 -12.39 -12.15
CA ASP A 111 -9.25 -12.73 -13.55
C ASP A 111 -8.17 -13.81 -13.64
N ALA A 112 -7.16 -13.75 -12.78
CA ALA A 112 -6.09 -14.75 -12.73
C ALA A 112 -6.59 -16.14 -12.32
N LEU A 113 -7.66 -16.20 -11.53
CA LEU A 113 -8.28 -17.44 -11.05
C LEU A 113 -9.49 -17.90 -11.88
N LYS A 114 -9.91 -17.15 -12.88
CA LYS A 114 -11.07 -17.42 -13.72
C LYS A 114 -11.04 -18.80 -14.40
N TRP A 115 -9.86 -19.29 -14.72
CA TRP A 115 -9.68 -20.62 -15.30
C TRP A 115 -10.12 -21.75 -14.36
N MET A 116 -10.27 -21.49 -13.05
CA MET A 116 -10.79 -22.46 -12.08
C MET A 116 -12.32 -22.42 -11.95
N ASP A 117 -13.01 -21.46 -12.57
CA ASP A 117 -14.45 -21.29 -12.41
C ASP A 117 -15.27 -22.44 -13.03
N TRP A 118 -14.69 -23.19 -13.96
CA TRP A 118 -15.29 -24.42 -14.48
C TRP A 118 -15.34 -25.57 -13.46
N ILE A 119 -14.56 -25.50 -12.35
CA ILE A 119 -14.58 -26.48 -11.28
C ILE A 119 -15.68 -26.10 -10.29
N PRO A 120 -16.64 -26.99 -9.98
CA PRO A 120 -17.64 -26.73 -8.96
C PRO A 120 -17.01 -26.35 -7.60
N THR A 121 -17.68 -25.49 -6.84
CA THR A 121 -17.19 -24.95 -5.55
C THR A 121 -16.70 -26.02 -4.57
N GLY A 122 -17.40 -27.18 -4.51
CA GLY A 122 -16.98 -28.32 -3.67
C GLY A 122 -15.63 -28.92 -4.11
N GLY A 123 -15.34 -28.95 -5.42
CA GLY A 123 -14.06 -29.39 -5.97
C GLY A 123 -12.95 -28.40 -5.63
N ARG A 124 -13.22 -27.10 -5.82
CA ARG A 124 -12.26 -26.02 -5.49
C ARG A 124 -11.88 -26.03 -4.01
N ARG A 125 -12.85 -26.21 -3.10
CA ARG A 125 -12.60 -26.34 -1.65
C ARG A 125 -11.71 -27.54 -1.30
N LYS A 126 -11.89 -28.68 -1.97
CA LYS A 126 -11.00 -29.84 -1.78
C LYS A 126 -9.59 -29.56 -2.24
N ILE A 127 -9.41 -28.91 -3.39
CA ILE A 127 -8.10 -28.51 -3.92
C ILE A 127 -7.42 -27.54 -2.93
N ALA A 128 -8.14 -26.55 -2.44
CA ALA A 128 -7.64 -25.60 -1.45
C ALA A 128 -7.17 -26.30 -0.17
N SER A 129 -7.99 -27.21 0.37
CA SER A 129 -7.64 -27.97 1.60
C SER A 129 -6.42 -28.87 1.41
N LEU A 130 -6.20 -29.40 0.21
CA LEU A 130 -4.96 -30.13 -0.11
C LEU A 130 -3.78 -29.17 -0.22
N ALA A 131 -3.95 -28.02 -0.88
CA ALA A 131 -2.92 -27.01 -1.01
C ALA A 131 -2.46 -26.43 0.34
N GLU A 132 -3.36 -26.26 1.30
CA GLU A 132 -3.02 -25.83 2.66
C GLU A 132 -2.02 -26.75 3.38
N LYS A 133 -2.05 -28.04 3.04
CA LYS A 133 -1.15 -29.05 3.62
C LYS A 133 0.21 -29.13 2.93
N MET A 134 0.35 -28.44 1.79
CA MET A 134 1.62 -28.40 1.05
C MET A 134 2.61 -27.45 1.74
N PRO A 135 3.91 -27.69 1.62
CA PRO A 135 4.93 -26.75 2.07
C PRO A 135 4.76 -25.42 1.32
N ASP A 136 5.32 -24.36 1.89
CA ASP A 136 5.31 -23.05 1.27
C ASP A 136 6.07 -23.09 -0.06
N MET A 137 5.32 -22.90 -1.15
CA MET A 137 5.84 -22.94 -2.50
C MET A 137 5.07 -21.99 -3.41
N LYS A 138 5.72 -21.55 -4.46
CA LYS A 138 5.13 -20.63 -5.44
C LYS A 138 3.86 -21.22 -6.06
N GLY A 139 2.75 -20.51 -5.93
CA GLY A 139 1.43 -20.90 -6.46
C GLY A 139 0.50 -21.58 -5.46
N ARG A 140 0.99 -22.03 -4.29
CA ARG A 140 0.16 -22.64 -3.22
C ARG A 140 -0.96 -21.69 -2.81
N ASP A 141 -0.64 -20.45 -2.53
CA ASP A 141 -1.62 -19.47 -2.06
C ASP A 141 -2.70 -19.16 -3.09
N TYR A 142 -2.37 -19.22 -4.37
CA TYR A 142 -3.37 -19.12 -5.46
C TYR A 142 -4.39 -20.26 -5.39
N LEU A 143 -3.94 -21.49 -5.14
CA LEU A 143 -4.83 -22.66 -5.04
C LEU A 143 -5.71 -22.58 -3.77
N VAL A 144 -5.14 -22.15 -2.66
CA VAL A 144 -5.88 -21.93 -1.41
C VAL A 144 -6.95 -20.87 -1.62
N ARG A 145 -6.58 -19.73 -2.17
CA ARG A 145 -7.50 -18.62 -2.43
C ARG A 145 -8.58 -18.96 -3.46
N ALA A 146 -8.28 -19.77 -4.46
CA ALA A 146 -9.26 -20.23 -5.45
C ALA A 146 -10.40 -21.08 -4.84
N GLY A 147 -10.18 -21.72 -3.70
CA GLY A 147 -11.19 -22.48 -2.97
C GLY A 147 -12.17 -21.61 -2.19
N ILE A 148 -11.90 -20.32 -2.04
CA ILE A 148 -12.72 -19.37 -1.30
C ILE A 148 -13.53 -18.53 -2.31
N PRO A 149 -14.84 -18.30 -2.11
CA PRO A 149 -15.63 -17.39 -2.95
C PRO A 149 -15.00 -15.99 -2.98
N VAL A 150 -15.17 -15.27 -4.09
CA VAL A 150 -14.54 -13.94 -4.27
C VAL A 150 -15.01 -12.94 -3.20
N GLU A 151 -16.26 -13.03 -2.79
CA GLU A 151 -16.86 -12.19 -1.76
C GLU A 151 -16.28 -12.41 -0.37
N GLU A 152 -15.83 -13.64 -0.08
CA GLU A 152 -15.20 -14.02 1.20
C GLU A 152 -13.66 -13.83 1.16
N ARG A 153 -13.09 -13.82 -0.04
CA ARG A 153 -11.65 -13.77 -0.28
C ARG A 153 -11.09 -12.36 -0.22
N TYR A 154 -11.89 -11.37 -0.58
CA TYR A 154 -11.47 -9.99 -0.60
C TYR A 154 -11.53 -9.36 0.80
N ILE A 155 -10.39 -9.23 1.44
CA ILE A 155 -10.22 -8.60 2.75
C ILE A 155 -9.34 -7.35 2.69
N GLY A 156 -9.10 -6.83 1.49
CA GLY A 156 -8.23 -5.69 1.25
C GLY A 156 -6.73 -6.02 1.40
N ASN A 157 -5.91 -5.00 1.27
CA ASN A 157 -4.45 -5.12 1.40
C ASN A 157 -3.97 -5.21 2.86
N ALA A 158 -4.85 -4.96 3.83
CA ALA A 158 -4.53 -4.91 5.26
C ALA A 158 -4.58 -6.27 5.96
N HIS A 159 -4.75 -7.37 5.22
CA HIS A 159 -4.78 -8.71 5.81
C HIS A 159 -3.36 -9.17 6.18
N ILE A 160 -2.94 -8.88 7.40
CA ILE A 160 -1.63 -9.26 7.93
C ILE A 160 -1.69 -10.64 8.59
N PHE A 161 -2.76 -10.92 9.34
CA PHE A 161 -2.95 -12.18 10.05
C PHE A 161 -4.11 -12.98 9.47
N SER A 162 -3.90 -14.27 9.23
CA SER A 162 -4.98 -15.19 8.88
C SER A 162 -5.95 -15.38 10.05
N THR A 163 -7.20 -15.75 9.76
CA THR A 163 -8.19 -16.06 10.80
C THR A 163 -7.70 -17.14 11.78
N LYS A 164 -6.84 -18.07 11.33
CA LYS A 164 -6.25 -19.10 12.17
C LYS A 164 -5.24 -18.49 13.16
N GLU A 165 -4.35 -17.66 12.69
CA GLU A 165 -3.35 -16.96 13.52
C GLU A 165 -4.04 -16.05 14.55
N ILE A 166 -5.06 -15.30 14.14
CA ILE A 166 -5.88 -14.50 15.07
C ILE A 166 -6.49 -15.37 16.17
N ARG A 167 -7.06 -16.53 15.83
CA ARG A 167 -7.63 -17.45 16.82
C ARG A 167 -6.58 -18.03 17.74
N GLU A 168 -5.39 -18.31 17.27
CA GLU A 168 -4.28 -18.78 18.09
C GLU A 168 -3.81 -17.69 19.07
N LEU A 169 -3.61 -16.46 18.58
CA LEU A 169 -3.25 -15.31 19.42
C LEU A 169 -4.30 -15.03 20.51
N LEU A 170 -5.59 -15.09 20.17
CA LEU A 170 -6.68 -14.87 21.14
C LEU A 170 -6.83 -16.01 22.17
N LYS A 171 -6.38 -17.23 21.87
CA LYS A 171 -6.41 -18.34 22.84
C LYS A 171 -5.37 -18.17 23.93
N HIS A 172 -4.22 -17.58 23.62
CA HIS A 172 -3.16 -17.34 24.57
C HIS A 172 -3.40 -16.13 25.49
N ASN A 173 -4.39 -15.29 25.19
CA ASN A 173 -4.71 -14.09 25.97
C ASN A 173 -5.95 -14.29 26.89
N LYS A 174 -6.16 -15.50 27.37
CA LYS A 174 -7.26 -15.81 28.32
C LYS A 174 -6.79 -15.95 29.78
N ASP A 175 -5.58 -15.45 30.09
CA ASP A 175 -5.10 -15.33 31.46
C ASP A 175 -5.16 -13.87 31.95
#